data_7d9b787468e30e9526265f958197d782
#
_entry.id   7d9b787468e30e9526265f958197d782
#
_cell.length_a   1.000
_cell.length_b   1.000
_cell.length_c   1.000
_cell.angle_alpha   90.00
_cell.angle_beta   90.00
_cell.angle_gamma   90.00
#
_symmetry.space_group_name_H-M   'P 1'
#
loop_
_entity.id
_entity.type
_entity.pdbx_description
1 polymer ?
#
loop_
_entity_poly.entity_id
_entity_poly.type
_entity_poly.pdbx_seq_one_letter_code
_entity_poly.pdbx_strand_id
1 'polypeptide(L)'
;METQKKYLKLEATNPVQKEDGYVEFEYTISGNKRDRQGEILDPKGAKVDNFLKNPVLLWGHNQTMGEEPLPIGSVKEIKIYDDKINCKAIIHNITQLAKEVGELVKKGFLNTMSVGFMPLERDKSDSSIITKWEMLEHSVVPVPAYQDALIYAKKMGYNEILKSMENTEIKGVIPYSVHGDGPKAP
;
A
#
# COMPACT_ATOMS: atom_id res chain seq x y z
N MET A 1 21.30 -16.57 -24.59
CA MET A 1 19.84 -16.73 -24.70
C MET A 1 19.23 -15.67 -23.78
N GLU A 2 18.79 -14.55 -24.36
CA GLU A 2 18.08 -13.51 -23.63
C GLU A 2 16.66 -13.99 -23.34
N THR A 3 16.35 -14.17 -22.07
CA THR A 3 14.99 -14.46 -21.63
C THR A 3 14.18 -13.16 -21.73
N GLN A 4 13.44 -12.98 -22.82
CA GLN A 4 12.47 -11.90 -22.93
C GLN A 4 11.42 -12.09 -21.83
N LYS A 5 11.53 -11.32 -20.73
CA LYS A 5 10.46 -11.19 -19.75
C LYS A 5 9.31 -10.40 -20.41
N LYS A 6 8.24 -11.11 -20.75
CA LYS A 6 7.03 -10.55 -21.33
C LYS A 6 6.31 -9.76 -20.23
N TYR A 7 6.50 -8.45 -20.22
CA TYR A 7 5.80 -7.56 -19.31
C TYR A 7 4.34 -7.45 -19.74
N LEU A 8 3.45 -8.11 -19.04
CA LEU A 8 2.02 -7.87 -19.16
C LEU A 8 1.71 -6.55 -18.44
N LYS A 9 1.22 -5.56 -19.20
CA LYS A 9 0.68 -4.33 -18.64
C LYS A 9 -0.56 -4.70 -17.82
N LEU A 10 -0.45 -4.67 -16.49
CA LEU A 10 -1.59 -4.85 -15.60
C LEU A 10 -2.51 -3.65 -15.81
N GLU A 11 -3.71 -3.90 -16.34
CA GLU A 11 -4.77 -2.89 -16.30
C GLU A 11 -5.27 -2.82 -14.86
N ALA A 12 -5.30 -1.60 -14.31
CA ALA A 12 -5.80 -1.37 -12.96
C ALA A 12 -7.26 -1.85 -12.87
N THR A 13 -7.54 -2.74 -11.95
CA THR A 13 -8.88 -3.24 -11.67
C THR A 13 -9.41 -2.64 -10.38
N ASN A 14 -10.71 -2.34 -10.33
CA ASN A 14 -11.32 -1.95 -9.05
C ASN A 14 -11.23 -3.11 -8.06
N PRO A 15 -11.12 -2.81 -6.74
CA PRO A 15 -11.33 -3.82 -5.72
C PRO A 15 -12.67 -4.54 -5.95
N VAL A 16 -12.64 -5.87 -6.01
CA VAL A 16 -13.81 -6.69 -6.34
C VAL A 16 -14.20 -7.51 -5.13
N GLN A 17 -15.46 -7.43 -4.73
CA GLN A 17 -16.02 -8.37 -3.78
C GLN A 17 -16.31 -9.68 -4.50
N LYS A 18 -15.76 -10.78 -3.99
CA LYS A 18 -16.04 -12.14 -4.45
C LYS A 18 -17.35 -12.66 -3.88
N GLU A 19 -17.89 -13.72 -4.49
CA GLU A 19 -19.16 -14.35 -4.03
C GLU A 19 -19.12 -14.81 -2.58
N ASP A 20 -17.93 -15.20 -2.09
CA ASP A 20 -17.67 -15.58 -0.69
C ASP A 20 -17.51 -14.36 0.26
N GLY A 21 -17.68 -13.13 -0.26
CA GLY A 21 -17.56 -11.90 0.49
C GLY A 21 -16.13 -11.36 0.66
N TYR A 22 -15.11 -12.03 0.08
CA TYR A 22 -13.74 -11.56 0.10
C TYR A 22 -13.55 -10.33 -0.82
N VAL A 23 -12.61 -9.46 -0.47
CA VAL A 23 -12.26 -8.29 -1.29
C VAL A 23 -10.91 -8.53 -1.95
N GLU A 24 -10.88 -8.66 -3.28
CA GLU A 24 -9.67 -8.82 -4.08
C GLU A 24 -9.27 -7.48 -4.69
N PHE A 25 -7.96 -7.15 -4.66
CA PHE A 25 -7.43 -5.91 -5.19
C PHE A 25 -5.97 -6.04 -5.63
N GLU A 26 -5.54 -5.14 -6.51
CA GLU A 26 -4.16 -5.01 -6.98
C GLU A 26 -3.55 -3.71 -6.46
N TYR A 27 -2.23 -3.70 -6.24
CA TYR A 27 -1.51 -2.56 -5.68
C TYR A 27 -0.04 -2.57 -6.06
N THR A 28 0.59 -1.37 -6.01
CA THR A 28 2.05 -1.24 -5.97
C THR A 28 2.50 -1.27 -4.52
N ILE A 29 3.66 -1.88 -4.22
CA ILE A 29 4.19 -1.93 -2.86
C ILE A 29 5.54 -1.23 -2.71
N SER A 30 6.34 -1.17 -3.76
CA SER A 30 7.66 -0.54 -3.79
C SER A 30 8.00 -0.04 -5.19
N GLY A 31 8.96 0.89 -5.29
CA GLY A 31 9.46 1.44 -6.55
C GLY A 31 10.74 2.26 -6.37
N ASN A 32 11.21 2.88 -7.45
CA ASN A 32 12.51 3.55 -7.54
C ASN A 32 12.56 4.96 -6.92
N LYS A 33 11.48 5.44 -6.31
CA LYS A 33 11.47 6.75 -5.67
C LYS A 33 11.79 6.63 -4.19
N ARG A 34 12.33 7.70 -3.61
CA ARG A 34 12.52 7.80 -2.17
C ARG A 34 11.17 7.78 -1.45
N ASP A 35 11.11 7.00 -0.41
CA ASP A 35 9.99 6.97 0.51
C ASP A 35 10.04 8.17 1.50
N ARG A 36 9.10 8.21 2.45
CA ARG A 36 9.04 9.26 3.49
C ARG A 36 10.16 9.16 4.52
N GLN A 37 10.87 8.04 4.58
CA GLN A 37 12.04 7.84 5.45
C GLN A 37 13.34 8.22 4.72
N GLY A 38 13.25 8.60 3.44
CA GLY A 38 14.39 8.96 2.60
C GLY A 38 15.09 7.76 1.97
N GLU A 39 14.52 6.56 2.05
CA GLU A 39 15.08 5.31 1.53
C GLU A 39 14.51 4.95 0.16
N ILE A 40 15.28 4.21 -0.62
CA ILE A 40 14.86 3.57 -1.87
C ILE A 40 15.01 2.07 -1.69
N LEU A 41 13.93 1.32 -1.83
CA LEU A 41 13.98 -0.14 -1.92
C LEU A 41 14.11 -0.53 -3.40
N ASP A 42 15.30 -1.00 -3.82
CA ASP A 42 15.46 -1.51 -5.18
C ASP A 42 14.52 -2.71 -5.41
N PRO A 43 13.56 -2.60 -6.34
CA PRO A 43 12.63 -3.70 -6.61
C PRO A 43 13.32 -5.01 -6.96
N LYS A 44 14.45 -4.96 -7.68
CA LYS A 44 15.23 -6.16 -8.09
C LYS A 44 15.90 -6.85 -6.92
N GLY A 45 16.14 -6.13 -5.83
CA GLY A 45 16.78 -6.66 -4.63
C GLY A 45 15.83 -7.38 -3.68
N ALA A 46 14.54 -7.39 -3.96
CA ALA A 46 13.54 -8.03 -3.11
C ALA A 46 13.73 -9.55 -3.02
N LYS A 47 13.87 -10.07 -1.80
CA LYS A 47 13.85 -11.50 -1.47
C LYS A 47 12.47 -11.85 -0.93
N VAL A 48 11.72 -12.63 -1.71
CA VAL A 48 10.31 -12.94 -1.41
C VAL A 48 10.08 -14.40 -1.01
N ASP A 49 11.11 -15.26 -1.11
CA ASP A 49 10.96 -16.71 -0.93
C ASP A 49 10.43 -17.11 0.45
N ASN A 50 10.90 -16.44 1.52
CA ASN A 50 10.42 -16.70 2.87
C ASN A 50 9.02 -16.14 3.09
N PHE A 51 8.73 -14.94 2.58
CA PHE A 51 7.41 -14.34 2.64
C PHE A 51 6.36 -15.23 1.97
N LEU A 52 6.67 -15.81 0.80
CA LEU A 52 5.75 -16.68 0.06
C LEU A 52 5.36 -17.97 0.79
N LYS A 53 6.12 -18.38 1.82
CA LYS A 53 5.74 -19.52 2.69
C LYS A 53 4.55 -19.18 3.59
N ASN A 54 4.40 -17.90 3.96
CA ASN A 54 3.31 -17.39 4.78
C ASN A 54 2.95 -15.94 4.34
N PRO A 55 2.29 -15.77 3.18
CA PRO A 55 2.11 -14.46 2.56
C PRO A 55 0.97 -13.66 3.20
N VAL A 56 1.18 -13.26 4.45
CA VAL A 56 0.19 -12.53 5.25
C VAL A 56 -0.06 -11.13 4.74
N LEU A 57 -1.33 -10.70 4.85
CA LEU A 57 -1.75 -9.31 4.72
C LEU A 57 -2.22 -8.82 6.09
N LEU A 58 -1.61 -7.76 6.60
CA LEU A 58 -1.86 -7.21 7.91
C LEU A 58 -2.59 -5.85 7.83
N TRP A 59 -3.04 -5.37 8.98
CA TRP A 59 -3.50 -4.01 9.21
C TRP A 59 -2.45 -3.26 10.04
N GLY A 60 -1.96 -2.11 9.51
CA GLY A 60 -1.14 -1.17 10.28
C GLY A 60 0.21 -1.72 10.75
N HIS A 61 0.83 -2.68 10.04
CA HIS A 61 2.08 -3.34 10.45
C HIS A 61 1.98 -4.11 11.78
N ASN A 62 0.79 -4.52 12.16
CA ASN A 62 0.59 -5.21 13.43
C ASN A 62 1.15 -6.65 13.37
N GLN A 63 2.41 -6.80 13.75
CA GLN A 63 3.13 -8.08 13.83
C GLN A 63 3.21 -8.62 15.26
N THR A 64 2.83 -7.83 16.25
CA THR A 64 3.02 -8.17 17.65
C THR A 64 1.89 -9.01 18.22
N MET A 65 2.20 -9.83 19.23
CA MET A 65 1.24 -10.60 20.01
C MET A 65 0.50 -9.71 21.03
N GLY A 66 -0.05 -8.60 20.56
CA GLY A 66 -0.98 -7.76 21.31
C GLY A 66 -2.43 -8.17 21.06
N GLU A 67 -3.36 -7.35 21.50
CA GLU A 67 -4.78 -7.57 21.25
C GLU A 67 -5.05 -7.61 19.73
N GLU A 68 -5.31 -8.81 19.19
CA GLU A 68 -5.67 -9.13 17.81
C GLU A 68 -4.61 -8.91 16.68
N PRO A 69 -3.45 -9.59 16.70
CA PRO A 69 -2.51 -9.59 15.57
C PRO A 69 -2.94 -10.57 14.46
N LEU A 70 -4.21 -10.69 14.18
CA LEU A 70 -4.70 -11.61 13.16
C LEU A 70 -4.50 -11.00 11.76
N PRO A 71 -4.02 -11.79 10.78
CA PRO A 71 -4.01 -11.37 9.40
C PRO A 71 -5.41 -10.98 8.94
N ILE A 72 -5.52 -9.89 8.19
CA ILE A 72 -6.78 -9.49 7.56
C ILE A 72 -6.97 -10.16 6.19
N GLY A 73 -5.92 -10.81 5.68
CA GLY A 73 -5.95 -11.43 4.36
C GLY A 73 -4.65 -12.10 3.98
N SER A 74 -4.45 -12.28 2.68
CA SER A 74 -3.27 -12.92 2.10
C SER A 74 -2.89 -12.32 0.76
N VAL A 75 -1.59 -12.22 0.48
CA VAL A 75 -1.06 -11.86 -0.83
C VAL A 75 -1.12 -13.08 -1.75
N LYS A 76 -1.62 -12.90 -2.96
CA LYS A 76 -1.85 -13.98 -3.95
C LYS A 76 -0.84 -13.98 -5.08
N GLU A 77 -0.32 -12.81 -5.41
CA GLU A 77 0.62 -12.65 -6.52
C GLU A 77 1.60 -11.51 -6.23
N ILE A 78 2.87 -11.70 -6.62
CA ILE A 78 3.92 -10.68 -6.58
C ILE A 78 4.58 -10.66 -7.96
N LYS A 79 4.64 -9.48 -8.58
CA LYS A 79 5.33 -9.25 -9.85
C LYS A 79 6.41 -8.19 -9.65
N ILE A 80 7.66 -8.59 -9.82
CA ILE A 80 8.82 -7.71 -9.68
C ILE A 80 9.20 -7.21 -11.08
N TYR A 81 9.18 -5.89 -11.25
CA TYR A 81 9.63 -5.17 -12.45
C TYR A 81 10.93 -4.44 -12.14
N ASP A 82 11.51 -3.81 -13.17
CA ASP A 82 12.76 -3.04 -13.00
C ASP A 82 12.56 -1.78 -12.14
N ASP A 83 11.37 -1.22 -12.15
CA ASP A 83 11.04 0.06 -11.54
C ASP A 83 10.03 -0.02 -10.38
N LYS A 84 9.39 -1.16 -10.17
CA LYS A 84 8.34 -1.34 -9.15
C LYS A 84 8.04 -2.79 -8.84
N ILE A 85 7.31 -3.01 -7.76
CA ILE A 85 6.72 -4.31 -7.41
C ILE A 85 5.20 -4.14 -7.34
N ASN A 86 4.49 -4.90 -8.19
CA ASN A 86 3.04 -4.97 -8.19
C ASN A 86 2.59 -6.28 -7.56
N CYS A 87 1.50 -6.20 -6.80
CA CYS A 87 0.97 -7.34 -6.06
C CYS A 87 -0.54 -7.43 -6.23
N LYS A 88 -1.06 -8.63 -5.94
CA LYS A 88 -2.48 -8.91 -5.79
C LYS A 88 -2.75 -9.54 -4.44
N ALA A 89 -3.77 -9.09 -3.74
CA ALA A 89 -4.15 -9.61 -2.44
C ALA A 89 -5.65 -9.79 -2.32
N ILE A 90 -6.04 -10.57 -1.29
CA ILE A 90 -7.42 -10.68 -0.84
C ILE A 90 -7.51 -10.33 0.64
N ILE A 91 -8.57 -9.61 1.02
CA ILE A 91 -9.02 -9.44 2.40
C ILE A 91 -10.16 -10.43 2.63
N HIS A 92 -10.09 -11.19 3.74
CA HIS A 92 -11.13 -12.15 4.10
C HIS A 92 -12.29 -11.46 4.84
N ASN A 93 -13.41 -12.16 4.98
CA ASN A 93 -14.61 -11.68 5.68
C ASN A 93 -14.85 -12.38 7.03
N ILE A 94 -13.79 -12.97 7.64
CA ILE A 94 -13.91 -13.81 8.84
C ILE A 94 -13.98 -12.96 10.11
N THR A 95 -12.99 -12.06 10.29
CA THR A 95 -12.95 -11.19 11.47
C THR A 95 -13.67 -9.87 11.21
N GLN A 96 -14.13 -9.22 12.28
CA GLN A 96 -14.78 -7.91 12.19
C GLN A 96 -13.83 -6.86 11.60
N LEU A 97 -12.57 -6.82 12.06
CA LEU A 97 -11.53 -5.94 11.53
C LEU A 97 -11.35 -6.11 10.02
N ALA A 98 -11.22 -7.34 9.53
CA ALA A 98 -11.03 -7.59 8.11
C ALA A 98 -12.25 -7.14 7.27
N LYS A 99 -13.48 -7.32 7.78
CA LYS A 99 -14.69 -6.81 7.13
C LYS A 99 -14.68 -5.29 7.02
N GLU A 100 -14.34 -4.59 8.09
CA GLU A 100 -14.28 -3.12 8.14
C GLU A 100 -13.22 -2.57 7.20
N VAL A 101 -11.98 -3.13 7.26
CA VAL A 101 -10.89 -2.75 6.35
C VAL A 101 -11.28 -3.04 4.90
N GLY A 102 -11.87 -4.22 4.61
CA GLY A 102 -12.32 -4.58 3.28
C GLY A 102 -13.37 -3.63 2.72
N GLU A 103 -14.34 -3.21 3.53
CA GLU A 103 -15.35 -2.21 3.13
C GLU A 103 -14.71 -0.83 2.86
N LEU A 104 -13.75 -0.40 3.68
CA LEU A 104 -13.05 0.86 3.47
C LEU A 104 -12.20 0.83 2.19
N VAL A 105 -11.51 -0.29 1.90
CA VAL A 105 -10.77 -0.49 0.65
C VAL A 105 -11.71 -0.49 -0.55
N LYS A 106 -12.80 -1.24 -0.49
CA LYS A 106 -13.80 -1.31 -1.57
C LYS A 106 -14.43 0.04 -1.89
N LYS A 107 -14.65 0.86 -0.88
CA LYS A 107 -15.22 2.21 -1.01
C LYS A 107 -14.18 3.30 -1.28
N GLY A 108 -12.89 2.97 -1.34
CA GLY A 108 -11.80 3.91 -1.63
C GLY A 108 -11.38 4.81 -0.48
N PHE A 109 -11.86 4.59 0.75
CA PHE A 109 -11.41 5.34 1.94
C PHE A 109 -10.03 4.87 2.44
N LEU A 110 -9.66 3.63 2.15
CA LEU A 110 -8.33 3.08 2.33
C LEU A 110 -7.81 2.63 0.97
N ASN A 111 -6.73 3.25 0.49
CA ASN A 111 -6.18 2.97 -0.82
C ASN A 111 -4.64 2.90 -0.81
N THR A 112 -4.04 2.70 0.35
CA THR A 112 -2.59 2.71 0.51
C THR A 112 -2.08 1.45 1.19
N MET A 113 -0.88 1.04 0.75
CA MET A 113 -0.19 -0.16 1.20
C MET A 113 1.18 0.20 1.75
N SER A 114 1.73 -0.68 2.56
CA SER A 114 3.11 -0.60 3.04
C SER A 114 3.72 -1.99 3.13
N VAL A 115 5.05 -2.07 3.04
CA VAL A 115 5.81 -3.30 3.19
C VAL A 115 6.65 -3.26 4.46
N GLY A 116 6.57 -4.31 5.27
CA GLY A 116 7.57 -4.59 6.29
C GLY A 116 8.72 -5.36 5.67
N PHE A 117 9.94 -4.91 5.89
CA PHE A 117 11.13 -5.50 5.30
C PHE A 117 12.33 -5.47 6.23
N MET A 118 13.34 -6.30 5.92
CA MET A 118 14.65 -6.30 6.55
C MET A 118 15.71 -5.95 5.51
N PRO A 119 16.47 -4.84 5.67
CA PRO A 119 17.55 -4.51 4.76
C PRO A 119 18.70 -5.53 4.91
N LEU A 120 19.22 -6.00 3.77
CA LEU A 120 20.33 -6.97 3.72
C LEU A 120 21.60 -6.33 3.16
N GLU A 121 21.49 -5.53 2.11
CA GLU A 121 22.59 -4.82 1.49
C GLU A 121 22.18 -3.41 1.11
N ARG A 122 23.12 -2.46 1.25
CA ARG A 122 22.95 -1.06 0.84
C ARG A 122 23.97 -0.69 -0.24
N ASP A 123 23.65 0.29 -1.06
CA ASP A 123 24.58 0.83 -2.03
C ASP A 123 25.79 1.46 -1.33
N LYS A 124 26.99 1.26 -1.88
CA LYS A 124 28.25 1.74 -1.29
C LYS A 124 28.44 3.24 -1.43
N SER A 125 27.84 3.84 -2.44
CA SER A 125 27.93 5.28 -2.73
C SER A 125 26.79 6.07 -2.10
N ASP A 126 25.61 5.45 -1.96
CA ASP A 126 24.43 6.07 -1.33
C ASP A 126 23.74 5.03 -0.41
N SER A 127 24.07 5.07 0.87
CA SER A 127 23.54 4.15 1.87
C SER A 127 22.02 4.22 2.09
N SER A 128 21.35 5.23 1.53
CA SER A 128 19.90 5.33 1.52
C SER A 128 19.23 4.41 0.49
N ILE A 129 20.02 3.87 -0.46
CA ILE A 129 19.54 2.89 -1.43
C ILE A 129 19.76 1.49 -0.86
N ILE A 130 18.68 0.77 -0.63
CA ILE A 130 18.70 -0.62 -0.18
C ILE A 130 18.64 -1.51 -1.41
N THR A 131 19.81 -2.04 -1.78
CA THR A 131 20.01 -2.84 -3.01
C THR A 131 19.57 -4.27 -2.85
N LYS A 132 19.42 -4.75 -1.59
CA LYS A 132 18.92 -6.11 -1.29
C LYS A 132 18.19 -6.11 0.04
N TRP A 133 17.03 -6.71 0.07
CA TRP A 133 16.16 -6.71 1.24
C TRP A 133 15.23 -7.91 1.25
N GLU A 134 14.85 -8.36 2.44
CA GLU A 134 13.89 -9.43 2.63
C GLU A 134 12.52 -8.85 2.94
N MET A 135 11.52 -9.30 2.19
CA MET A 135 10.12 -8.97 2.41
C MET A 135 9.58 -9.78 3.60
N LEU A 136 9.00 -9.11 4.59
CA LEU A 136 8.49 -9.74 5.81
C LEU A 136 6.96 -9.81 5.82
N GLU A 137 6.27 -8.72 5.46
CA GLU A 137 4.82 -8.64 5.43
C GLU A 137 4.33 -7.53 4.50
N HIS A 138 3.04 -7.57 4.14
CA HIS A 138 2.32 -6.48 3.50
C HIS A 138 1.20 -6.00 4.42
N SER A 139 1.01 -4.69 4.49
CA SER A 139 -0.05 -4.08 5.30
C SER A 139 -0.90 -3.10 4.51
N VAL A 140 -2.20 -3.13 4.75
CA VAL A 140 -3.07 -1.98 4.48
C VAL A 140 -2.81 -0.94 5.56
N VAL A 141 -2.51 0.29 5.16
CA VAL A 141 -2.17 1.38 6.09
C VAL A 141 -2.90 2.67 5.71
N PRO A 142 -3.22 3.57 6.66
CA PRO A 142 -3.79 4.87 6.33
C PRO A 142 -2.74 5.83 5.73
N VAL A 143 -1.45 5.67 6.07
CA VAL A 143 -0.36 6.50 5.57
C VAL A 143 0.82 5.59 5.20
N PRO A 144 1.18 5.47 3.90
CA PRO A 144 2.25 4.59 3.45
C PRO A 144 3.62 5.24 3.63
N ALA A 145 4.68 4.42 3.83
CA ALA A 145 6.05 4.89 3.73
C ALA A 145 6.38 5.29 2.29
N TYR A 146 6.16 4.41 1.32
CA TYR A 146 6.31 4.70 -0.10
C TYR A 146 5.04 5.35 -0.65
N GLN A 147 5.13 6.59 -1.14
CA GLN A 147 3.97 7.41 -1.51
C GLN A 147 3.14 6.84 -2.67
N ASP A 148 3.78 6.10 -3.57
CA ASP A 148 3.11 5.47 -4.72
C ASP A 148 2.67 4.02 -4.41
N ALA A 149 2.71 3.59 -3.14
CA ALA A 149 2.16 2.30 -2.70
C ALA A 149 0.63 2.37 -2.63
N LEU A 150 0.01 2.39 -3.80
CA LEU A 150 -1.42 2.63 -3.97
C LEU A 150 -2.14 1.35 -4.40
N ILE A 151 -3.34 1.15 -3.85
CA ILE A 151 -4.33 0.19 -4.35
C ILE A 151 -4.91 0.77 -5.65
N TYR A 152 -4.88 -0.02 -6.71
CA TYR A 152 -5.45 0.40 -7.98
C TYR A 152 -6.97 0.37 -7.89
N ALA A 153 -7.57 1.56 -7.99
CA ALA A 153 -9.00 1.70 -8.21
C ALA A 153 -9.20 2.33 -9.58
N LYS A 154 -10.09 1.76 -10.40
CA LYS A 154 -10.55 2.46 -11.61
C LYS A 154 -11.16 3.79 -11.17
N LYS A 155 -10.74 4.88 -11.82
CA LYS A 155 -11.13 6.28 -11.56
C LYS A 155 -12.65 6.60 -11.56
N MET A 156 -13.53 5.62 -11.68
CA MET A 156 -14.97 5.88 -11.84
C MET A 156 -15.68 6.34 -10.57
N GLY A 157 -15.24 5.92 -9.37
CA GLY A 157 -15.91 6.34 -8.12
C GLY A 157 -15.35 7.63 -7.52
N TYR A 158 -14.04 7.88 -7.68
CA TYR A 158 -13.39 9.04 -7.06
C TYR A 158 -13.82 10.36 -7.71
N ASN A 159 -13.99 10.38 -9.04
CA ASN A 159 -14.49 11.58 -9.73
C ASN A 159 -15.98 11.86 -9.43
N GLU A 160 -16.78 10.84 -9.13
CA GLU A 160 -18.17 11.06 -8.71
C GLU A 160 -18.24 11.54 -7.25
N ILE A 161 -17.38 11.02 -6.38
CA ILE A 161 -17.24 11.50 -5.00
C ILE A 161 -16.74 12.95 -5.00
N LEU A 162 -15.68 13.28 -5.76
CA LEU A 162 -15.20 14.65 -5.88
C LEU A 162 -16.26 15.58 -6.46
N LYS A 163 -16.99 15.19 -7.51
CA LYS A 163 -18.11 15.98 -8.05
C LYS A 163 -19.25 16.16 -7.03
N SER A 164 -19.52 15.14 -6.20
CA SER A 164 -20.52 15.29 -5.13
C SER A 164 -20.04 16.23 -4.01
N MET A 165 -18.73 16.27 -3.74
CA MET A 165 -18.13 17.18 -2.77
C MET A 165 -18.03 18.62 -3.31
N GLU A 166 -17.73 18.80 -4.60
CA GLU A 166 -17.71 20.12 -5.25
C GLU A 166 -19.11 20.75 -5.29
N ASN A 167 -20.19 19.95 -5.36
CA ASN A 167 -21.58 20.42 -5.34
C ASN A 167 -22.16 20.58 -3.94
N THR A 168 -21.39 20.24 -2.90
CA THR A 168 -21.82 20.46 -1.51
C THR A 168 -21.18 21.74 -1.01
N GLU A 169 -21.92 22.87 -1.05
CA GLU A 169 -21.56 24.05 -0.28
C GLU A 169 -21.50 23.68 1.21
N ILE A 170 -20.29 23.43 1.71
CA ILE A 170 -20.08 23.26 3.14
C ILE A 170 -20.14 24.64 3.77
N LYS A 171 -21.35 25.07 4.13
CA LYS A 171 -21.56 26.30 4.91
C LYS A 171 -20.93 26.08 6.28
N GLY A 172 -19.81 26.75 6.55
CA GLY A 172 -19.22 26.84 7.88
C GLY A 172 -17.83 26.25 8.09
N VAL A 173 -17.11 25.83 7.04
CA VAL A 173 -15.68 25.52 7.18
C VAL A 173 -14.87 26.82 7.10
N ILE A 174 -14.32 27.24 8.23
CA ILE A 174 -13.33 28.31 8.26
C ILE A 174 -12.08 27.77 7.53
N PRO A 175 -11.60 28.41 6.45
CA PRO A 175 -10.37 27.95 5.79
C PRO A 175 -9.21 28.04 6.79
N TYR A 176 -8.56 26.92 7.04
CA TYR A 176 -7.33 26.87 7.82
C TYR A 176 -6.23 27.58 7.00
N SER A 177 -5.93 28.84 7.34
CA SER A 177 -4.81 29.55 6.74
C SER A 177 -3.52 29.05 7.37
N VAL A 178 -2.69 28.39 6.57
CA VAL A 178 -1.31 28.02 6.92
C VAL A 178 -0.42 29.26 6.77
N HIS A 179 -0.65 30.27 7.57
CA HIS A 179 0.31 31.34 7.78
C HIS A 179 0.50 31.51 9.28
N GLY A 180 1.59 30.85 9.73
CA GLY A 180 2.04 30.98 11.09
C GLY A 180 2.66 32.35 11.36
N ASP A 181 2.04 33.07 12.22
CA ASP A 181 2.75 33.94 13.13
C ASP A 181 2.58 33.35 14.53
N GLY A 182 3.62 32.59 14.93
CA GLY A 182 3.72 32.13 16.31
C GLY A 182 3.81 33.30 17.27
N PRO A 183 3.30 33.17 18.52
CA PRO A 183 3.33 34.23 19.48
C PRO A 183 4.78 34.61 19.81
N LYS A 184 5.12 35.91 19.68
CA LYS A 184 6.35 36.49 20.21
C LYS A 184 6.29 36.35 21.72
N ALA A 185 7.26 35.62 22.29
CA ALA A 185 7.43 35.58 23.75
C ALA A 185 7.77 36.97 24.33
N PRO A 186 7.38 37.21 25.57
CA PRO A 186 7.62 38.48 26.26
C PRO A 186 9.10 38.72 26.60
#